data_54aa9cdc32bfb0ac90fa5943b679436e
#
_entry.id   54aa9cdc32bfb0ac90fa5943b679436e
#
_cell.length_a   1.000
_cell.length_b   1.000
_cell.length_c   1.000
_cell.angle_alpha   90.00
_cell.angle_beta   90.00
_cell.angle_gamma   90.00
#
_symmetry.space_group_name_H-M   'P 1'
#
loop_
_entity.id
_entity.type
_entity.pdbx_description
1 polymer ?
#
loop_
_entity_poly.entity_id
_entity_poly.type
_entity_poly.pdbx_seq_one_letter_code
_entity_poly.pdbx_strand_id
1 'polypeptide(L)'
;MMKIGVVVFPGSNCDHDCQHIFKDVLGQYVEMIWHKETLLAGLDAIVLPGGFSYGDYLRTGAIARFSPVMGAVKEFAKKGGMVLGICNGFQILLEAGLLPGAMLRNKSLHFICKDVSVKVENAATAFTSAYESGQVLKIPIAHADGNYYTDPVTLASMQANAQVVLRYCTPEGKVTPEANPNGSLDNIAGIINAEGNVLGMM
;
A
#
# COMPACT_ATOMS: atom_id res chain seq x y z
N MET A 1 1.15 -0.86 23.46
CA MET A 1 1.59 -1.93 22.52
C MET A 1 0.43 -2.20 21.59
N MET A 2 0.65 -2.00 20.28
CA MET A 2 -0.38 -2.27 19.26
C MET A 2 -0.44 -3.77 18.96
N LYS A 3 -1.64 -4.23 18.58
CA LYS A 3 -1.86 -5.58 18.05
C LYS A 3 -2.04 -5.49 16.54
N ILE A 4 -1.08 -5.99 15.81
CA ILE A 4 -1.01 -5.88 14.35
C ILE A 4 -1.25 -7.25 13.72
N GLY A 5 -2.21 -7.34 12.80
CA GLY A 5 -2.44 -8.52 11.99
C GLY A 5 -1.70 -8.41 10.67
N VAL A 6 -0.84 -9.37 10.34
CA VAL A 6 -0.20 -9.48 9.02
C VAL A 6 -0.89 -10.60 8.24
N VAL A 7 -1.51 -10.24 7.13
CA VAL A 7 -2.26 -11.21 6.31
C VAL A 7 -1.30 -12.03 5.46
N VAL A 8 -1.47 -13.34 5.48
CA VAL A 8 -0.68 -14.31 4.70
C VAL A 8 -1.56 -14.88 3.59
N PHE A 9 -1.22 -14.56 2.34
CA PHE A 9 -1.82 -15.18 1.16
C PHE A 9 -0.90 -16.25 0.59
N PRO A 10 -1.44 -17.25 -0.13
CA PRO A 10 -0.59 -18.12 -0.95
C PRO A 10 0.26 -17.29 -1.90
N GLY A 11 1.60 -17.40 -1.82
CA GLY A 11 2.53 -16.60 -2.61
C GLY A 11 2.90 -15.24 -2.04
N SER A 12 2.47 -14.88 -0.81
CA SER A 12 3.06 -13.75 -0.06
C SER A 12 4.55 -14.02 0.18
N ASN A 13 5.39 -13.01 0.01
CA ASN A 13 6.83 -13.13 0.19
C ASN A 13 7.33 -12.28 1.36
N CYS A 14 6.73 -11.12 1.60
CA CYS A 14 7.18 -10.14 2.58
C CYS A 14 6.34 -10.14 3.88
N ASP A 15 5.57 -11.19 4.13
CA ASP A 15 4.80 -11.36 5.35
C ASP A 15 5.70 -11.53 6.58
N HIS A 16 6.74 -12.35 6.47
CA HIS A 16 7.74 -12.51 7.53
C HIS A 16 8.59 -11.24 7.73
N ASP A 17 8.89 -10.48 6.67
CA ASP A 17 9.58 -9.20 6.81
C ASP A 17 8.71 -8.20 7.60
N CYS A 18 7.41 -8.13 7.30
CA CYS A 18 6.46 -7.32 8.06
C CYS A 18 6.40 -7.78 9.52
N GLN A 19 6.32 -9.11 9.76
CA GLN A 19 6.33 -9.66 11.12
C GLN A 19 7.59 -9.25 11.86
N HIS A 20 8.75 -9.43 11.25
CA HIS A 20 10.05 -9.10 11.85
C HIS A 20 10.12 -7.62 12.25
N ILE A 21 9.77 -6.71 11.33
CA ILE A 21 9.82 -5.27 11.60
C ILE A 21 8.90 -4.90 12.76
N PHE A 22 7.63 -5.30 12.72
CA PHE A 22 6.69 -4.90 13.76
C PHE A 22 6.95 -5.58 15.10
N LYS A 23 7.31 -6.86 15.10
CA LYS A 23 7.53 -7.64 16.32
C LYS A 23 8.92 -7.42 16.90
N ASP A 24 9.96 -7.68 16.12
CA ASP A 24 11.33 -7.80 16.64
C ASP A 24 12.03 -6.45 16.68
N VAL A 25 11.74 -5.54 15.74
CA VAL A 25 12.34 -4.20 15.69
C VAL A 25 11.52 -3.19 16.49
N LEU A 26 10.18 -3.17 16.28
CA LEU A 26 9.29 -2.16 16.91
C LEU A 26 8.61 -2.66 18.18
N GLY A 27 8.82 -3.91 18.59
CA GLY A 27 8.32 -4.46 19.86
C GLY A 27 6.79 -4.54 19.97
N GLN A 28 6.08 -4.63 18.83
CA GLN A 28 4.63 -4.73 18.82
C GLN A 28 4.16 -6.19 18.90
N TYR A 29 2.91 -6.43 19.29
CA TYR A 29 2.32 -7.75 19.18
C TYR A 29 1.90 -7.99 17.73
N VAL A 30 2.34 -9.10 17.11
CA VAL A 30 2.03 -9.44 15.72
C VAL A 30 1.36 -10.81 15.65
N GLU A 31 0.23 -10.86 14.97
CA GLU A 31 -0.49 -12.07 14.62
C GLU A 31 -0.43 -12.30 13.10
N MET A 32 0.00 -13.51 12.69
CA MET A 32 -0.02 -13.93 11.29
C MET A 32 -1.40 -14.48 10.96
N ILE A 33 -2.10 -13.85 10.02
CA ILE A 33 -3.50 -14.13 9.67
C ILE A 33 -3.55 -14.86 8.35
N TRP A 34 -3.93 -16.13 8.37
CA TRP A 34 -4.08 -16.89 7.14
C TRP A 34 -5.27 -16.39 6.31
N HIS A 35 -5.12 -16.35 4.99
CA HIS A 35 -6.13 -15.78 4.07
C HIS A 35 -7.55 -16.38 4.17
N LYS A 36 -7.72 -17.52 4.85
CA LYS A 36 -9.02 -18.15 5.11
C LYS A 36 -9.68 -17.71 6.40
N GLU A 37 -8.95 -17.00 7.27
CA GLU A 37 -9.51 -16.47 8.52
C GLU A 37 -10.57 -15.39 8.21
N THR A 38 -11.59 -15.36 9.06
CA THR A 38 -12.72 -14.41 8.93
C THR A 38 -12.94 -13.58 10.19
N LEU A 39 -12.16 -13.84 11.24
CA LEU A 39 -12.24 -13.13 12.50
C LEU A 39 -10.97 -12.32 12.72
N LEU A 40 -11.12 -11.00 12.86
CA LEU A 40 -10.02 -10.04 13.07
C LEU A 40 -10.25 -9.25 14.37
N ALA A 41 -10.76 -9.94 15.39
CA ALA A 41 -11.14 -9.30 16.64
C ALA A 41 -9.90 -8.89 17.47
N GLY A 42 -9.96 -7.71 18.06
CA GLY A 42 -8.93 -7.23 18.99
C GLY A 42 -7.63 -6.75 18.35
N LEU A 43 -7.62 -6.54 17.04
CA LEU A 43 -6.51 -5.93 16.30
C LEU A 43 -6.66 -4.41 16.26
N ASP A 44 -5.54 -3.69 16.30
CA ASP A 44 -5.47 -2.25 16.15
C ASP A 44 -5.17 -1.87 14.68
N ALA A 45 -4.39 -2.71 13.98
CA ALA A 45 -4.04 -2.50 12.58
C ALA A 45 -3.91 -3.82 11.81
N ILE A 46 -4.10 -3.75 10.50
CA ILE A 46 -3.91 -4.86 9.56
C ILE A 46 -2.90 -4.43 8.50
N VAL A 47 -1.97 -5.34 8.17
CA VAL A 47 -1.00 -5.16 7.09
C VAL A 47 -1.25 -6.21 6.02
N LEU A 48 -1.41 -5.76 4.77
CA LEU A 48 -1.35 -6.59 3.58
C LEU A 48 0.06 -6.46 3.01
N PRO A 49 0.90 -7.51 3.11
CA PRO A 49 2.31 -7.44 2.75
C PRO A 49 2.53 -7.45 1.24
N GLY A 50 3.78 -7.20 0.85
CA GLY A 50 4.27 -7.41 -0.50
C GLY A 50 4.40 -8.88 -0.87
N GLY A 51 4.62 -9.15 -2.15
CA GLY A 51 4.80 -10.49 -2.70
C GLY A 51 4.06 -10.67 -4.02
N PHE A 52 3.69 -11.91 -4.30
CA PHE A 52 3.00 -12.33 -5.52
C PHE A 52 1.82 -13.22 -5.14
N SER A 53 0.82 -12.65 -4.45
CA SER A 53 -0.34 -13.39 -3.95
C SER A 53 -1.05 -14.16 -5.08
N TYR A 54 -1.21 -15.47 -4.89
CA TYR A 54 -1.72 -16.41 -5.89
C TYR A 54 -0.95 -16.39 -7.22
N GLY A 55 0.36 -16.04 -7.20
CA GLY A 55 1.20 -15.99 -8.39
C GLY A 55 0.82 -14.90 -9.39
N ASP A 56 0.09 -13.87 -8.97
CA ASP A 56 -0.43 -12.76 -9.79
C ASP A 56 -1.25 -13.23 -11.03
N TYR A 57 -1.86 -14.40 -10.95
CA TYR A 57 -2.74 -14.91 -12.00
C TYR A 57 -3.87 -13.92 -12.29
N LEU A 58 -4.21 -13.75 -13.56
CA LEU A 58 -5.10 -12.76 -14.16
C LEU A 58 -4.48 -11.35 -14.14
N ARG A 59 -4.23 -10.79 -12.97
CA ARG A 59 -3.49 -9.58 -12.66
C ARG A 59 -3.19 -9.52 -11.16
N THR A 60 -2.26 -8.67 -10.78
CA THR A 60 -1.82 -8.52 -9.39
C THR A 60 -2.98 -8.20 -8.45
N GLY A 61 -3.11 -8.96 -7.35
CA GLY A 61 -4.16 -8.77 -6.35
C GLY A 61 -5.55 -9.27 -6.71
N ALA A 62 -5.81 -9.61 -8.01
CA ALA A 62 -7.15 -9.91 -8.49
C ALA A 62 -7.79 -11.14 -7.85
N ILE A 63 -7.02 -12.19 -7.56
CA ILE A 63 -7.54 -13.38 -6.88
C ILE A 63 -7.59 -13.17 -5.38
N ALA A 64 -6.58 -12.53 -4.81
CA ALA A 64 -6.48 -12.28 -3.37
C ALA A 64 -7.70 -11.52 -2.82
N ARG A 65 -8.29 -10.59 -3.58
CA ARG A 65 -9.49 -9.84 -3.18
C ARG A 65 -10.69 -10.72 -2.82
N PHE A 66 -10.74 -11.96 -3.32
CA PHE A 66 -11.80 -12.92 -3.04
C PHE A 66 -11.49 -13.84 -1.86
N SER A 67 -10.32 -13.75 -1.27
CA SER A 67 -9.99 -14.52 -0.07
C SER A 67 -10.95 -14.17 1.07
N PRO A 68 -11.38 -15.16 1.88
CA PRO A 68 -12.30 -14.93 2.99
C PRO A 68 -11.88 -13.79 3.93
N VAL A 69 -10.58 -13.67 4.23
CA VAL A 69 -10.02 -12.61 5.07
C VAL A 69 -10.35 -11.20 4.55
N MET A 70 -10.46 -11.01 3.24
CA MET A 70 -10.72 -9.68 2.67
C MET A 70 -12.13 -9.16 2.98
N GLY A 71 -13.09 -10.05 3.21
CA GLY A 71 -14.40 -9.67 3.77
C GLY A 71 -14.27 -9.07 5.17
N ALA A 72 -13.48 -9.72 6.03
CA ALA A 72 -13.21 -9.24 7.38
C ALA A 72 -12.35 -7.95 7.38
N VAL A 73 -11.37 -7.83 6.47
CA VAL A 73 -10.56 -6.60 6.30
C VAL A 73 -11.44 -5.42 5.90
N LYS A 74 -12.40 -5.61 4.97
CA LYS A 74 -13.34 -4.55 4.58
C LYS A 74 -14.20 -4.08 5.75
N GLU A 75 -14.75 -5.01 6.53
CA GLU A 75 -15.54 -4.67 7.71
C GLU A 75 -14.69 -4.01 8.80
N PHE A 76 -13.44 -4.43 8.97
CA PHE A 76 -12.49 -3.80 9.88
C PHE A 76 -12.18 -2.35 9.48
N ALA A 77 -11.86 -2.12 8.21
CA ALA A 77 -11.62 -0.77 7.66
C ALA A 77 -12.85 0.13 7.79
N LYS A 78 -14.05 -0.40 7.48
CA LYS A 78 -15.32 0.33 7.61
C LYS A 78 -15.62 0.79 9.04
N LYS A 79 -15.14 0.06 10.03
CA LYS A 79 -15.24 0.42 11.45
C LYS A 79 -14.14 1.39 11.92
N GLY A 80 -13.32 1.90 11.00
CA GLY A 80 -12.22 2.82 11.31
C GLY A 80 -10.89 2.13 11.66
N GLY A 81 -10.79 0.81 11.53
CA GLY A 81 -9.55 0.08 11.75
C GLY A 81 -8.49 0.44 10.71
N MET A 82 -7.23 0.52 11.15
CA MET A 82 -6.11 0.92 10.29
C MET A 82 -5.67 -0.22 9.37
N VAL A 83 -5.57 0.03 8.07
CA VAL A 83 -5.10 -0.96 7.09
C VAL A 83 -3.95 -0.38 6.25
N LEU A 84 -2.83 -1.08 6.22
CA LEU A 84 -1.67 -0.75 5.40
C LEU A 84 -1.48 -1.82 4.31
N GLY A 85 -1.44 -1.41 3.06
CA GLY A 85 -1.09 -2.29 1.93
C GLY A 85 0.24 -1.87 1.31
N ILE A 86 1.20 -2.79 1.24
CA ILE A 86 2.54 -2.53 0.70
C ILE A 86 2.71 -3.33 -0.59
N CYS A 87 3.10 -2.67 -1.69
CA CYS A 87 3.36 -3.30 -2.99
C CYS A 87 2.16 -4.18 -3.43
N ASN A 88 2.27 -5.50 -3.38
CA ASN A 88 1.15 -6.42 -3.67
C ASN A 88 -0.06 -6.18 -2.75
N GLY A 89 0.15 -5.80 -1.49
CA GLY A 89 -0.92 -5.40 -0.58
C GLY A 89 -1.68 -4.16 -1.07
N PHE A 90 -0.99 -3.17 -1.63
CA PHE A 90 -1.64 -2.02 -2.26
C PHE A 90 -2.47 -2.42 -3.48
N GLN A 91 -1.93 -3.29 -4.34
CA GLN A 91 -2.66 -3.84 -5.48
C GLN A 91 -3.95 -4.55 -5.04
N ILE A 92 -3.89 -5.33 -3.95
CA ILE A 92 -5.06 -6.00 -3.37
C ILE A 92 -6.09 -4.98 -2.85
N LEU A 93 -5.65 -3.89 -2.20
CA LEU A 93 -6.56 -2.84 -1.71
C LEU A 93 -7.32 -2.16 -2.85
N LEU A 94 -6.65 -1.90 -3.98
CA LEU A 94 -7.28 -1.37 -5.20
C LEU A 94 -8.31 -2.35 -5.76
N GLU A 95 -7.93 -3.62 -5.94
CA GLU A 95 -8.82 -4.67 -6.44
C GLU A 95 -10.01 -4.94 -5.53
N ALA A 96 -9.83 -4.76 -4.22
CA ALA A 96 -10.89 -4.91 -3.23
C ALA A 96 -11.83 -3.69 -3.15
N GLY A 97 -11.50 -2.57 -3.81
CA GLY A 97 -12.26 -1.32 -3.76
C GLY A 97 -12.14 -0.59 -2.43
N LEU A 98 -11.07 -0.84 -1.67
CA LEU A 98 -10.76 -0.12 -0.43
C LEU A 98 -9.97 1.17 -0.70
N LEU A 99 -9.36 1.27 -1.87
CA LEU A 99 -8.70 2.47 -2.39
C LEU A 99 -9.17 2.72 -3.83
N PRO A 100 -9.24 3.98 -4.29
CA PRO A 100 -9.65 4.32 -5.65
C PRO A 100 -8.54 4.03 -6.66
N GLY A 101 -8.93 3.78 -7.93
CA GLY A 101 -7.99 3.57 -9.03
C GLY A 101 -7.65 2.11 -9.30
N ALA A 102 -6.59 1.90 -10.05
CA ALA A 102 -6.12 0.58 -10.48
C ALA A 102 -4.58 0.58 -10.61
N MET A 103 -4.00 -0.61 -10.54
CA MET A 103 -2.57 -0.79 -10.81
C MET A 103 -2.38 -1.40 -12.20
N LEU A 104 -1.52 -0.79 -12.99
CA LEU A 104 -1.16 -1.22 -14.33
C LEU A 104 0.30 -1.70 -14.34
N ARG A 105 0.68 -2.39 -15.42
CA ARG A 105 2.08 -2.73 -15.67
C ARG A 105 2.93 -1.48 -15.77
N ASN A 106 4.17 -1.59 -15.32
CA ASN A 106 5.15 -0.53 -15.48
C ASN A 106 5.21 -0.07 -16.95
N LYS A 107 5.34 1.23 -17.18
CA LYS A 107 5.41 1.80 -18.54
C LYS A 107 6.53 1.18 -19.38
N SER A 108 7.62 0.75 -18.75
CA SER A 108 8.74 0.07 -19.41
C SER A 108 8.45 -1.39 -19.77
N LEU A 109 7.37 -1.99 -19.25
CA LEU A 109 7.02 -3.41 -19.29
C LEU A 109 8.05 -4.33 -18.63
N HIS A 110 9.03 -3.78 -17.91
CA HIS A 110 10.05 -4.51 -17.18
C HIS A 110 9.80 -4.49 -15.68
N PHE A 111 10.24 -5.55 -15.01
CA PHE A 111 10.36 -5.57 -13.54
C PHE A 111 11.43 -4.56 -13.11
N ILE A 112 11.11 -3.73 -12.13
CA ILE A 112 12.00 -2.69 -11.62
C ILE A 112 12.34 -3.03 -10.18
N CYS A 113 13.65 -3.17 -9.90
CA CYS A 113 14.19 -3.39 -8.56
C CYS A 113 15.31 -2.37 -8.34
N LYS A 114 15.03 -1.33 -7.55
CA LYS A 114 16.00 -0.26 -7.24
C LYS A 114 15.52 0.60 -6.06
N ASP A 115 16.44 1.37 -5.50
CA ASP A 115 16.07 2.46 -4.59
C ASP A 115 15.45 3.63 -5.36
N VAL A 116 14.42 4.22 -4.76
CA VAL A 116 13.75 5.42 -5.27
C VAL A 116 13.61 6.44 -4.13
N SER A 117 13.45 7.72 -4.51
CA SER A 117 13.08 8.76 -3.57
C SER A 117 11.57 9.00 -3.64
N VAL A 118 10.93 9.06 -2.49
CA VAL A 118 9.52 9.44 -2.35
C VAL A 118 9.40 10.64 -1.43
N LYS A 119 8.55 11.58 -1.81
CA LYS A 119 8.24 12.76 -1.03
C LYS A 119 6.93 12.57 -0.28
N VAL A 120 6.91 12.92 1.00
CA VAL A 120 5.71 12.95 1.83
C VAL A 120 4.91 14.21 1.47
N GLU A 121 3.78 14.03 0.78
CA GLU A 121 2.89 15.12 0.40
C GLU A 121 1.89 15.44 1.53
N ASN A 122 1.40 14.44 2.22
CA ASN A 122 0.49 14.58 3.35
C ASN A 122 1.09 13.92 4.59
N ALA A 123 1.50 14.74 5.56
CA ALA A 123 2.02 14.32 6.87
C ALA A 123 0.94 14.31 7.97
N ALA A 124 -0.30 14.70 7.66
CA ALA A 124 -1.39 14.80 8.63
C ALA A 124 -2.25 13.52 8.72
N THR A 125 -1.69 12.35 8.35
CA THR A 125 -2.38 11.07 8.47
C THR A 125 -1.84 10.26 9.66
N ALA A 126 -2.63 9.30 10.14
CA ALA A 126 -2.15 8.38 11.18
C ALA A 126 -0.90 7.58 10.77
N PHE A 127 -0.69 7.38 9.46
CA PHE A 127 0.45 6.62 8.93
C PHE A 127 1.71 7.48 8.71
N THR A 128 1.57 8.79 8.60
CA THR A 128 2.67 9.70 8.22
C THR A 128 2.95 10.80 9.23
N SER A 129 2.25 10.82 10.35
CA SER A 129 2.35 11.85 11.39
C SER A 129 3.74 11.98 12.05
N ALA A 130 4.61 10.98 11.86
CA ALA A 130 6.01 11.02 12.32
C ALA A 130 6.96 11.73 11.33
N TYR A 131 6.47 12.09 10.15
CA TYR A 131 7.23 12.78 9.11
C TYR A 131 6.83 14.24 8.98
N GLU A 132 7.67 15.02 8.31
CA GLU A 132 7.36 16.39 7.91
C GLU A 132 6.81 16.43 6.47
N SER A 133 5.91 17.36 6.18
CA SER A 133 5.45 17.59 4.82
C SER A 133 6.62 18.05 3.94
N GLY A 134 6.77 17.43 2.77
CA GLY A 134 7.91 17.65 1.89
C GLY A 134 9.16 16.82 2.23
N GLN A 135 9.17 16.07 3.34
CA GLN A 135 10.27 15.17 3.67
C GLN A 135 10.49 14.13 2.58
N VAL A 136 11.75 13.92 2.20
CA VAL A 136 12.14 12.92 1.20
C VAL A 136 12.63 11.66 1.90
N LEU A 137 12.06 10.54 1.52
CA LEU A 137 12.43 9.21 2.00
C LEU A 137 13.06 8.43 0.86
N LYS A 138 14.11 7.66 1.16
CA LYS A 138 14.70 6.70 0.23
C LYS A 138 14.17 5.31 0.57
N ILE A 139 13.47 4.67 -0.36
CA ILE A 139 12.89 3.34 -0.18
C ILE A 139 13.21 2.43 -1.36
N PRO A 140 13.35 1.11 -1.17
CA PRO A 140 13.47 0.16 -2.26
C PRO A 140 12.10 -0.12 -2.88
N ILE A 141 12.07 -0.30 -4.20
CA ILE A 141 10.92 -0.86 -4.94
C ILE A 141 11.34 -2.13 -5.68
N ALA A 142 10.39 -3.07 -5.80
CA ALA A 142 10.58 -4.33 -6.54
C ALA A 142 9.23 -4.79 -7.12
N HIS A 143 8.89 -4.35 -8.34
CA HIS A 143 7.59 -4.66 -8.96
C HIS A 143 7.60 -4.59 -10.49
N ALA A 144 6.72 -5.37 -11.13
CA ALA A 144 6.38 -5.28 -12.55
C ALA A 144 5.12 -4.43 -12.82
N ASP A 145 4.25 -4.34 -11.83
CA ASP A 145 2.95 -3.66 -11.88
C ASP A 145 2.87 -2.62 -10.76
N GLY A 146 3.45 -1.45 -10.99
CA GLY A 146 3.48 -0.32 -10.05
C GLY A 146 2.97 0.99 -10.64
N ASN A 147 2.44 0.95 -11.86
CA ASN A 147 1.92 2.10 -12.57
C ASN A 147 0.48 2.39 -12.11
N TYR A 148 0.33 3.21 -11.09
CA TYR A 148 -0.98 3.63 -10.58
C TYR A 148 -1.72 4.48 -11.61
N TYR A 149 -3.01 4.19 -11.79
CA TYR A 149 -3.91 4.90 -12.69
C TYR A 149 -5.28 5.15 -12.06
N THR A 150 -5.85 6.30 -12.33
CA THR A 150 -7.26 6.61 -12.07
C THR A 150 -7.78 7.61 -13.12
N ASP A 151 -9.09 7.80 -13.21
CA ASP A 151 -9.69 8.79 -14.09
C ASP A 151 -9.45 10.23 -13.59
N PRO A 152 -9.55 11.25 -14.47
CA PRO A 152 -9.26 12.64 -14.10
C PRO A 152 -10.16 13.21 -12.98
N VAL A 153 -11.41 12.77 -12.89
CA VAL A 153 -12.36 13.26 -11.88
C VAL A 153 -11.96 12.73 -10.51
N THR A 154 -11.66 11.44 -10.44
CA THR A 154 -11.16 10.78 -9.22
C THR A 154 -9.83 11.39 -8.80
N LEU A 155 -8.89 11.62 -9.73
CA LEU A 155 -7.61 12.27 -9.42
C LEU A 155 -7.80 13.67 -8.81
N ALA A 156 -8.65 14.50 -9.43
CA ALA A 156 -8.92 15.84 -8.93
C ALA A 156 -9.54 15.81 -7.52
N SER A 157 -10.45 14.88 -7.28
CA SER A 157 -11.05 14.66 -5.94
C SER A 157 -9.98 14.23 -4.92
N MET A 158 -9.12 13.29 -5.27
CA MET A 158 -8.04 12.82 -4.38
C MET A 158 -7.06 13.95 -4.03
N GLN A 159 -6.71 14.80 -5.00
CA GLN A 159 -5.84 15.96 -4.78
C GLN A 159 -6.51 16.99 -3.85
N ALA A 160 -7.78 17.30 -4.09
CA ALA A 160 -8.55 18.26 -3.27
C ALA A 160 -8.69 17.79 -1.80
N ASN A 161 -8.76 16.47 -1.58
CA ASN A 161 -8.92 15.85 -0.26
C ASN A 161 -7.60 15.36 0.36
N ALA A 162 -6.43 15.76 -0.19
CA ALA A 162 -5.10 15.38 0.30
C ALA A 162 -4.91 13.84 0.45
N GLN A 163 -5.56 13.06 -0.42
CA GLN A 163 -5.46 11.60 -0.43
C GLN A 163 -4.19 11.07 -1.11
N VAL A 164 -3.47 11.90 -1.86
CA VAL A 164 -2.12 11.58 -2.38
C VAL A 164 -1.14 11.80 -1.25
N VAL A 165 -0.60 10.72 -0.69
CA VAL A 165 0.25 10.75 0.51
C VAL A 165 1.72 10.77 0.14
N LEU A 166 2.11 10.01 -0.88
CA LEU A 166 3.50 9.86 -1.32
C LEU A 166 3.60 10.05 -2.84
N ARG A 167 4.66 10.76 -3.28
CA ARG A 167 5.00 10.88 -4.71
C ARG A 167 6.45 10.51 -4.96
N TYR A 168 6.72 9.87 -6.09
CA TYR A 168 8.09 9.71 -6.59
C TYR A 168 8.70 11.07 -6.90
N CYS A 169 9.93 11.27 -6.45
CA CYS A 169 10.64 12.54 -6.62
C CYS A 169 12.14 12.32 -6.85
N THR A 170 12.86 13.39 -7.16
CA THR A 170 14.33 13.39 -7.13
C THR A 170 14.82 13.36 -5.68
N PRO A 171 16.11 13.06 -5.43
CA PRO A 171 16.68 13.17 -4.07
C PRO A 171 16.52 14.56 -3.42
N GLU A 172 16.36 15.63 -4.23
CA GLU A 172 16.12 17.00 -3.79
C GLU A 172 14.63 17.31 -3.58
N GLY A 173 13.75 16.31 -3.70
CA GLY A 173 12.30 16.45 -3.47
C GLY A 173 11.51 17.05 -4.63
N LYS A 174 12.09 17.15 -5.84
CA LYS A 174 11.38 17.64 -7.02
C LYS A 174 10.60 16.52 -7.68
N VAL A 175 9.28 16.70 -7.83
CA VAL A 175 8.42 15.78 -8.57
C VAL A 175 8.58 16.06 -10.07
N THR A 176 9.25 15.17 -10.80
CA THR A 176 9.50 15.29 -12.24
C THR A 176 9.17 13.99 -12.97
N PRO A 177 8.91 14.03 -14.28
CA PRO A 177 8.67 12.80 -15.05
C PRO A 177 9.83 11.80 -14.98
N GLU A 178 11.07 12.29 -14.91
CA GLU A 178 12.29 11.46 -14.88
C GLU A 178 12.46 10.72 -13.54
N ALA A 179 11.92 11.28 -12.46
CA ALA A 179 11.90 10.65 -11.14
C ALA A 179 10.85 9.54 -11.02
N ASN A 180 9.93 9.44 -11.98
CA ASN A 180 8.87 8.44 -12.01
C ASN A 180 9.40 7.09 -12.53
N PRO A 181 9.53 6.06 -11.68
CA PRO A 181 10.17 4.83 -12.12
C PRO A 181 9.28 3.95 -12.99
N ASN A 182 7.97 4.02 -12.84
CA ASN A 182 7.03 3.03 -13.36
C ASN A 182 5.92 3.59 -14.26
N GLY A 183 5.84 4.92 -14.41
CA GLY A 183 4.81 5.59 -15.21
C GLY A 183 3.52 5.91 -14.44
N SER A 184 3.54 5.78 -13.12
CA SER A 184 2.42 6.10 -12.24
C SER A 184 1.88 7.51 -12.48
N LEU A 185 0.56 7.64 -12.58
CA LEU A 185 -0.11 8.91 -12.80
C LEU A 185 0.30 9.92 -11.71
N ASP A 186 0.67 11.14 -12.14
CA ASP A 186 1.05 12.25 -11.22
C ASP A 186 2.15 11.86 -10.23
N ASN A 187 3.06 10.96 -10.62
CA ASN A 187 4.12 10.39 -9.80
C ASN A 187 3.62 9.74 -8.48
N ILE A 188 2.37 9.35 -8.39
CA ILE A 188 1.79 8.77 -7.17
C ILE A 188 2.53 7.49 -6.79
N ALA A 189 3.06 7.46 -5.56
CA ALA A 189 3.71 6.31 -4.95
C ALA A 189 2.88 5.70 -3.81
N GLY A 190 1.94 6.49 -3.24
CA GLY A 190 1.05 6.03 -2.18
C GLY A 190 -0.15 6.94 -2.00
N ILE A 191 -1.29 6.34 -1.66
CA ILE A 191 -2.58 7.01 -1.47
C ILE A 191 -3.28 6.52 -0.22
N ILE A 192 -4.19 7.34 0.29
CA ILE A 192 -5.06 7.02 1.43
C ILE A 192 -6.53 7.12 1.03
N ASN A 193 -7.41 6.34 1.66
CA ASN A 193 -8.86 6.46 1.45
C ASN A 193 -9.41 7.78 2.04
N ALA A 194 -10.67 8.09 1.75
CA ALA A 194 -11.31 9.32 2.21
C ALA A 194 -11.45 9.39 3.75
N GLU A 195 -11.59 8.24 4.41
CA GLU A 195 -11.71 8.11 5.85
C GLU A 195 -10.35 8.23 6.58
N GLY A 196 -9.23 8.17 5.86
CA GLY A 196 -7.88 8.34 6.40
C GLY A 196 -7.32 7.12 7.15
N ASN A 197 -7.94 5.96 7.02
CA ASN A 197 -7.56 4.74 7.76
C ASN A 197 -7.08 3.57 6.88
N VAL A 198 -7.07 3.71 5.56
CA VAL A 198 -6.53 2.72 4.63
C VAL A 198 -5.46 3.37 3.76
N LEU A 199 -4.21 2.98 3.92
CA LEU A 199 -3.06 3.44 3.13
C LEU A 199 -2.55 2.33 2.23
N GLY A 200 -2.30 2.66 0.96
CA GLY A 200 -1.57 1.80 0.02
C GLY A 200 -0.34 2.50 -0.51
N MET A 201 0.78 1.80 -0.59
CA MET A 201 2.03 2.30 -1.18
C MET A 201 2.77 1.20 -1.96
N MET A 202 3.49 1.63 -3.02
CA MET A 202 4.34 0.73 -3.81
C MET A 202 5.75 0.67 -3.24
#